data_93ed0bf0069b4f117b46651ef53bab99
#
_entry.id   93ed0bf0069b4f117b46651ef53bab99
#
_cell.length_a   1.000
_cell.length_b   1.000
_cell.length_c   1.000
_cell.angle_alpha   90.00
_cell.angle_beta   90.00
_cell.angle_gamma   90.00
#
_symmetry.space_group_name_H-M   'P 1'
#
loop_
_entity.id
_entity.type
_entity.pdbx_description
1 polymer ?
#
loop_
_entity_poly.entity_id
_entity_poly.type
_entity_poly.pdbx_seq_one_letter_code
_entity_poly.pdbx_strand_id
1 'polypeptide(L)'
;MADHPPPSCPFEKRFPSQLVRDDGFFMSLAYNQAIDAWRNDEVPIGAVIEVGGEVIAAAHNQVEETRDPTAHAEILAITQAAAKLGNWRLEGATVYVTKEPCPMCSGAMLMSRVRRV
;
A
#
# COMPACT_ATOMS: atom_id res chain seq x y z
N MET A 1 -31.33 -5.07 4.60
CA MET A 1 -30.61 -6.18 3.95
C MET A 1 -30.49 -5.89 2.46
N ALA A 2 -29.31 -5.98 1.95
CA ALA A 2 -29.11 -5.75 0.53
C ALA A 2 -29.54 -6.99 -0.25
N ASP A 3 -30.53 -6.85 -1.14
CA ASP A 3 -30.99 -7.92 -2.01
C ASP A 3 -30.11 -8.05 -3.25
N HIS A 4 -29.13 -7.17 -3.40
CA HIS A 4 -28.21 -7.15 -4.51
C HIS A 4 -26.80 -7.45 -4.03
N PRO A 5 -26.03 -8.25 -4.79
CA PRO A 5 -24.63 -8.39 -4.49
C PRO A 5 -23.94 -7.01 -4.62
N PRO A 6 -22.88 -6.73 -3.84
CA PRO A 6 -22.11 -5.50 -4.04
C PRO A 6 -21.61 -5.44 -5.47
N PRO A 7 -21.51 -4.25 -6.07
CA PRO A 7 -20.98 -4.13 -7.42
C PRO A 7 -19.57 -4.72 -7.47
N SER A 8 -19.29 -5.49 -8.51
CA SER A 8 -17.94 -5.99 -8.74
C SER A 8 -17.00 -4.83 -9.08
N CYS A 9 -15.74 -4.94 -8.68
CA CYS A 9 -14.74 -3.95 -9.02
C CYS A 9 -14.62 -3.87 -10.55
N PRO A 10 -14.73 -2.67 -11.15
CA PRO A 10 -14.60 -2.52 -12.60
C PRO A 10 -13.18 -2.69 -13.11
N PHE A 11 -12.21 -2.80 -12.21
CA PHE A 11 -10.80 -2.90 -12.55
C PHE A 11 -10.27 -4.28 -12.20
N GLU A 12 -9.38 -4.80 -13.05
CA GLU A 12 -8.73 -6.10 -12.84
C GLU A 12 -7.32 -5.90 -12.29
N LYS A 13 -6.90 -6.85 -11.45
CA LYS A 13 -5.53 -6.88 -10.95
C LYS A 13 -4.55 -7.10 -12.10
N ARG A 14 -3.34 -6.60 -11.90
CA ARG A 14 -2.24 -6.72 -12.85
C ARG A 14 -1.24 -7.75 -12.35
N PHE A 15 -0.67 -8.52 -13.26
CA PHE A 15 0.32 -9.55 -12.96
C PHE A 15 1.56 -9.31 -13.84
N PRO A 16 2.37 -8.29 -13.51
CA PRO A 16 3.51 -7.92 -14.32
C PRO A 16 4.58 -9.02 -14.30
N SER A 17 5.43 -9.05 -15.35
CA SER A 17 6.55 -9.96 -15.40
C SER A 17 7.49 -9.74 -14.22
N GLN A 18 7.92 -10.83 -13.59
CA GLN A 18 8.90 -10.81 -12.49
C GLN A 18 10.32 -10.57 -13.00
N LEU A 19 10.54 -10.60 -14.32
CA LEU A 19 11.87 -10.45 -14.90
C LEU A 19 12.39 -9.01 -14.88
N VAL A 20 11.47 -8.04 -14.89
CA VAL A 20 11.82 -6.61 -14.85
C VAL A 20 11.06 -5.97 -13.71
N ARG A 21 11.76 -5.67 -12.64
CA ARG A 21 11.17 -5.06 -11.42
C ARG A 21 11.50 -3.57 -11.37
N ASP A 22 10.87 -2.84 -12.27
CA ASP A 22 10.96 -1.37 -12.33
C ASP A 22 9.83 -0.70 -11.53
N ASP A 23 9.74 0.62 -11.61
CA ASP A 23 8.67 1.36 -10.92
C ASP A 23 7.28 0.89 -11.37
N GLY A 24 7.10 0.58 -12.65
CA GLY A 24 5.83 0.06 -13.17
C GLY A 24 5.45 -1.27 -12.54
N PHE A 25 6.42 -2.14 -12.31
CA PHE A 25 6.20 -3.41 -11.62
C PHE A 25 5.64 -3.19 -10.21
N PHE A 26 6.33 -2.37 -9.41
CA PHE A 26 5.89 -2.14 -8.02
C PHE A 26 4.60 -1.33 -7.94
N MET A 27 4.38 -0.38 -8.84
CA MET A 27 3.12 0.36 -8.91
C MET A 27 1.95 -0.56 -9.27
N SER A 28 2.16 -1.57 -10.11
CA SER A 28 1.13 -2.57 -10.41
C SER A 28 0.73 -3.35 -9.16
N LEU A 29 1.68 -3.67 -8.29
CA LEU A 29 1.40 -4.34 -7.03
C LEU A 29 0.63 -3.43 -6.06
N ALA A 30 0.98 -2.15 -6.00
CA ALA A 30 0.24 -1.16 -5.21
C ALA A 30 -1.20 -1.01 -5.74
N TYR A 31 -1.37 -0.97 -7.04
CA TYR A 31 -2.67 -0.94 -7.70
C TYR A 31 -3.51 -2.17 -7.30
N ASN A 32 -2.92 -3.36 -7.25
CA ASN A 32 -3.61 -4.58 -6.83
C ASN A 32 -4.10 -4.47 -5.38
N GLN A 33 -3.33 -3.83 -4.50
CA GLN A 33 -3.76 -3.56 -3.13
C GLN A 33 -4.95 -2.59 -3.09
N ALA A 34 -4.99 -1.61 -3.98
CA ALA A 34 -6.14 -0.71 -4.08
C ALA A 34 -7.41 -1.46 -4.48
N ILE A 35 -7.29 -2.47 -5.35
CA ILE A 35 -8.42 -3.33 -5.70
C ILE A 35 -8.89 -4.14 -4.49
N ASP A 36 -7.97 -4.66 -3.68
CA ASP A 36 -8.33 -5.35 -2.44
C ASP A 36 -9.08 -4.42 -1.48
N ALA A 37 -8.68 -3.15 -1.37
CA ALA A 37 -9.41 -2.16 -0.60
C ALA A 37 -10.84 -1.99 -1.13
N TRP A 38 -11.00 -1.82 -2.43
CA TRP A 38 -12.32 -1.71 -3.07
C TRP A 38 -13.21 -2.90 -2.71
N ARG A 39 -12.67 -4.12 -2.80
CA ARG A 39 -13.43 -5.35 -2.51
C ARG A 39 -13.84 -5.46 -1.06
N ASN A 40 -13.23 -4.71 -0.16
CA ASN A 40 -13.53 -4.68 1.26
C ASN A 40 -14.25 -3.39 1.69
N ASP A 41 -14.87 -2.69 0.75
CA ASP A 41 -15.62 -1.44 0.99
C ASP A 41 -14.77 -0.34 1.65
N GLU A 42 -13.49 -0.33 1.34
CA GLU A 42 -12.56 0.70 1.79
C GLU A 42 -12.28 1.68 0.65
N VAL A 43 -11.75 2.84 1.00
CA VAL A 43 -11.23 3.76 -0.01
C VAL A 43 -10.12 3.04 -0.79
N PRO A 44 -10.19 3.00 -2.15
CA PRO A 44 -9.29 2.18 -2.96
C PRO A 44 -7.87 2.76 -3.07
N ILE A 45 -7.12 2.65 -1.99
CA ILE A 45 -5.72 3.06 -1.91
C ILE A 45 -4.88 1.86 -1.54
N GLY A 46 -3.80 1.63 -2.28
CA GLY A 46 -2.84 0.59 -2.01
C GLY A 46 -1.43 1.14 -1.93
N ALA A 47 -0.60 0.49 -1.14
CA ALA A 47 0.81 0.85 -0.96
C ALA A 47 1.69 -0.39 -0.92
N VAL A 48 2.88 -0.27 -1.49
CA VAL A 48 3.92 -1.30 -1.48
C VAL A 48 5.23 -0.63 -1.08
N ILE A 49 6.00 -1.27 -0.24
CA ILE A 49 7.34 -0.81 0.13
C ILE A 49 8.36 -1.81 -0.38
N GLU A 50 9.37 -1.30 -1.07
CA GLU A 50 10.42 -2.09 -1.70
C GLU A 50 11.78 -1.68 -1.15
N VAL A 51 12.64 -2.66 -0.92
CA VAL A 51 14.06 -2.47 -0.58
C VAL A 51 14.87 -3.49 -1.37
N GLY A 52 15.86 -3.00 -2.11
CA GLY A 52 16.77 -3.87 -2.87
C GLY A 52 16.08 -4.76 -3.90
N GLY A 53 14.99 -4.33 -4.48
CA GLY A 53 14.22 -5.11 -5.46
C GLY A 53 13.19 -6.06 -4.84
N GLU A 54 13.10 -6.13 -3.52
CA GLU A 54 12.18 -7.01 -2.81
C GLU A 54 11.02 -6.23 -2.18
N VAL A 55 9.82 -6.75 -2.31
CA VAL A 55 8.65 -6.21 -1.61
C VAL A 55 8.72 -6.65 -0.15
N ILE A 56 8.86 -5.68 0.75
CA ILE A 56 8.91 -5.95 2.20
C ILE A 56 7.60 -5.64 2.90
N ALA A 57 6.70 -4.90 2.25
CA ALA A 57 5.38 -4.61 2.79
C ALA A 57 4.40 -4.35 1.66
N ALA A 58 3.17 -4.76 1.87
CA ALA A 58 2.06 -4.47 0.97
C ALA A 58 0.80 -4.30 1.81
N ALA A 59 0.05 -3.24 1.58
CA ALA A 59 -1.13 -2.94 2.38
C ALA A 59 -2.15 -2.14 1.58
N HIS A 60 -3.38 -2.20 2.01
CA HIS A 60 -4.46 -1.36 1.50
C HIS A 60 -5.15 -0.64 2.65
N ASN A 61 -5.91 0.38 2.31
CA ASN A 61 -6.67 1.14 3.30
C ASN A 61 -7.61 0.22 4.08
N GLN A 62 -7.66 0.36 5.42
CA GLN A 62 -8.46 -0.46 6.31
C GLN A 62 -9.15 0.35 7.41
N VAL A 63 -9.44 1.63 7.14
CA VAL A 63 -10.07 2.54 8.11
C VAL A 63 -11.40 1.98 8.62
N GLU A 64 -12.26 1.51 7.73
CA GLU A 64 -13.57 0.99 8.11
C GLU A 64 -13.45 -0.36 8.83
N GLU A 65 -12.66 -1.26 8.30
CA GLU A 65 -12.48 -2.61 8.83
C GLU A 65 -11.93 -2.59 10.26
N THR A 66 -10.93 -1.75 10.51
CA THR A 66 -10.24 -1.69 11.80
C THR A 66 -10.80 -0.62 12.73
N ARG A 67 -11.73 0.22 12.24
CA ARG A 67 -12.27 1.36 12.98
C ARG A 67 -11.15 2.28 13.46
N ASP A 68 -10.13 2.45 12.64
CA ASP A 68 -8.97 3.25 12.93
C ASP A 68 -8.83 4.33 11.85
N PRO A 69 -9.02 5.61 12.19
CA PRO A 69 -8.93 6.69 11.22
C PRO A 69 -7.53 6.87 10.63
N THR A 70 -6.52 6.28 11.24
CA THR A 70 -5.14 6.35 10.77
C THR A 70 -4.72 5.13 9.94
N ALA A 71 -5.61 4.16 9.74
CA ALA A 71 -5.31 2.92 9.02
C ALA A 71 -5.26 3.13 7.49
N HIS A 72 -4.48 4.11 7.07
CA HIS A 72 -4.17 4.34 5.66
C HIS A 72 -3.18 3.29 5.17
N ALA A 73 -3.26 2.98 3.88
CA ALA A 73 -2.38 1.97 3.27
C ALA A 73 -0.91 2.23 3.58
N GLU A 74 -0.48 3.49 3.49
CA GLU A 74 0.91 3.88 3.73
C GLU A 74 1.34 3.63 5.18
N ILE A 75 0.48 3.96 6.15
CA ILE A 75 0.77 3.73 7.58
C ILE A 75 0.89 2.23 7.86
N LEU A 76 -0.05 1.44 7.34
CA LEU A 76 -0.01 -0.01 7.50
C LEU A 76 1.23 -0.62 6.86
N ALA A 77 1.61 -0.15 5.67
CA ALA A 77 2.81 -0.62 4.98
C ALA A 77 4.08 -0.27 5.76
N ILE A 78 4.18 0.96 6.28
CA ILE A 78 5.32 1.38 7.11
C ILE A 78 5.44 0.48 8.35
N THR A 79 4.34 0.20 9.03
CA THR A 79 4.33 -0.67 10.20
C THR A 79 4.81 -2.08 9.86
N GLN A 80 4.31 -2.65 8.76
CA GLN A 80 4.75 -3.96 8.28
C GLN A 80 6.25 -3.97 7.94
N ALA A 81 6.71 -2.96 7.21
CA ALA A 81 8.11 -2.86 6.80
C ALA A 81 9.05 -2.74 8.00
N ALA A 82 8.69 -1.92 8.98
CA ALA A 82 9.47 -1.76 10.20
C ALA A 82 9.57 -3.07 10.97
N ALA A 83 8.47 -3.81 11.08
CA ALA A 83 8.46 -5.13 11.73
C ALA A 83 9.35 -6.11 10.98
N LYS A 84 9.28 -6.13 9.66
CA LYS A 84 10.07 -7.05 8.82
C LYS A 84 11.57 -6.76 8.91
N LEU A 85 11.95 -5.47 8.90
CA LEU A 85 13.35 -5.06 8.99
C LEU A 85 13.88 -5.08 10.42
N GLY A 86 13.01 -5.15 11.42
CA GLY A 86 13.40 -5.05 12.82
C GLY A 86 13.96 -3.67 13.18
N ASN A 87 13.53 -2.64 12.46
CA ASN A 87 14.05 -1.28 12.64
C ASN A 87 13.00 -0.28 12.14
N TRP A 88 12.79 0.79 12.89
CA TRP A 88 11.88 1.85 12.48
C TRP A 88 12.43 2.71 11.34
N ARG A 89 13.75 2.72 11.14
CA ARG A 89 14.36 3.39 10.00
C ARG A 89 14.22 2.50 8.77
N LEU A 90 13.54 3.00 7.77
CA LEU A 90 13.34 2.29 6.51
C LEU A 90 14.33 2.79 5.45
N GLU A 91 15.61 2.78 5.80
CA GLU A 91 16.66 3.27 4.91
C GLU A 91 16.73 2.43 3.64
N GLY A 92 16.87 3.11 2.50
CA GLY A 92 16.89 2.45 1.20
C GLY A 92 15.51 2.05 0.68
N ALA A 93 14.43 2.30 1.44
CA ALA A 93 13.09 1.92 1.04
C ALA A 93 12.48 2.91 0.05
N THR A 94 11.74 2.38 -0.92
CA THR A 94 10.86 3.15 -1.81
C THR A 94 9.42 2.76 -1.49
N VAL A 95 8.57 3.77 -1.34
CA VAL A 95 7.14 3.59 -1.15
C VAL A 95 6.42 3.85 -2.46
N TYR A 96 5.65 2.88 -2.90
CA TYR A 96 4.76 3.01 -4.06
C TYR A 96 3.33 3.08 -3.56
N VAL A 97 2.64 4.14 -3.88
CA VAL A 97 1.27 4.38 -3.41
C VAL A 97 0.41 4.90 -4.56
N THR A 98 -0.84 4.47 -4.61
CA THR A 98 -1.74 4.77 -5.73
C THR A 98 -2.37 6.17 -5.66
N LYS A 99 -2.16 6.88 -4.57
CA LYS A 99 -2.64 8.26 -4.37
C LYS A 99 -1.57 9.06 -3.67
N GLU A 100 -1.46 10.33 -3.98
CA GLU A 100 -0.55 11.23 -3.28
C GLU A 100 -0.79 11.16 -1.77
N PRO A 101 0.26 10.93 -0.96
CA PRO A 101 0.10 10.80 0.47
C PRO A 101 -0.47 12.04 1.14
N CYS A 102 -1.36 11.84 2.11
CA CYS A 102 -1.88 12.91 2.94
C CYS A 102 -0.80 13.44 3.90
N PRO A 103 -1.04 14.57 4.60
CA PRO A 103 -0.03 15.10 5.54
C PRO A 103 0.40 14.11 6.62
N MET A 104 -0.52 13.31 7.16
CA MET A 104 -0.18 12.28 8.16
C MET A 104 0.79 11.25 7.59
N CYS A 105 0.49 10.70 6.40
CA CYS A 105 1.33 9.69 5.76
C CYS A 105 2.66 10.28 5.32
N SER A 106 2.68 11.49 4.80
CA SER A 106 3.91 12.19 4.43
C SER A 106 4.80 12.40 5.63
N GLY A 107 4.24 12.80 6.77
CA GLY A 107 4.97 12.93 8.03
C GLY A 107 5.54 11.60 8.49
N ALA A 108 4.75 10.53 8.41
CA ALA A 108 5.20 9.19 8.79
C ALA A 108 6.37 8.71 7.90
N MET A 109 6.33 9.02 6.61
CA MET A 109 7.41 8.67 5.67
C MET A 109 8.70 9.44 5.98
N LEU A 110 8.59 10.72 6.33
CA LEU A 110 9.73 11.50 6.78
C LEU A 110 10.32 10.93 8.07
N MET A 111 9.47 10.62 9.04
CA MET A 111 9.89 10.08 10.32
C MET A 111 10.59 8.73 10.16
N SER A 112 10.13 7.88 9.26
CA SER A 112 10.68 6.55 9.03
C SER A 112 11.89 6.54 8.08
N ARG A 113 12.31 7.69 7.57
CA ARG A 113 13.49 7.83 6.73
C ARG A 113 13.43 7.05 5.41
N VAL A 114 12.27 6.95 4.80
CA VAL A 114 12.17 6.33 3.48
C VAL A 114 13.01 7.12 2.47
N ARG A 115 13.59 6.41 1.52
CA ARG A 115 14.45 7.00 0.50
C ARG A 115 13.65 7.74 -0.56
N ARG A 116 12.51 7.17 -0.99
CA ARG A 116 11.74 7.69 -2.11
C ARG A 116 10.27 7.29 -1.99
N VAL A 117 9.42 8.15 -2.51
CA VAL A 117 7.97 7.91 -2.62
C VAL A 117 7.54 8.10 -4.06
#